data_67ddd26aae986628115a197bf50288b5
#
_entry.id   67ddd26aae986628115a197bf50288b5
#
_cell.length_a   1.000
_cell.length_b   1.000
_cell.length_c   1.000
_cell.angle_alpha   90.00
_cell.angle_beta   90.00
_cell.angle_gamma   90.00
#
_symmetry.space_group_name_H-M   'P 1'
#
loop_
_entity.id
_entity.type
_entity.pdbx_description
1 polymer ?
#
loop_
_entity_poly.entity_id
_entity_poly.type
_entity_poly.pdbx_seq_one_letter_code
_entity_poly.pdbx_strand_id
1 'polypeptide(L)'
;MLKKIIAAMVILVALLLIFSNQISNLYVKRQSERLARNAIQEITAEQIENNNKNTAADDEAAMWDWDQVQALSVDQTFEQLQMRMRQAQANRQTAAGSQAMSSTPVPATGTGASDTAAEPSNDPPAPRGDTYTEDYIIGILKVPSIDLEIAVLRGILNDNLLLGTGTMRPDQVMGEGNYPLAGHFSAYDGVLFNRVIDIGEGAMMYLTDKSNIYAYRVYDNIVVPETEYQLIDDEVAEDAGSPVLSLMTCYYSGSSGKRVFVQGSLVSVTPYSWEAFSALN
;
A
#
# COMPACT_ATOMS: atom_id res chain seq x y z
N MET A 1 -0.22 -49.20 -14.33
CA MET A 1 -0.44 -48.35 -13.16
C MET A 1 0.41 -47.09 -13.21
N LEU A 2 1.71 -47.15 -13.44
CA LEU A 2 2.64 -46.01 -13.47
C LEU A 2 2.21 -44.88 -14.42
N LYS A 3 1.78 -45.18 -15.67
CA LYS A 3 1.29 -44.18 -16.64
C LYS A 3 0.07 -43.41 -16.16
N LYS A 4 -0.84 -44.03 -15.40
CA LYS A 4 -2.02 -43.37 -14.84
C LYS A 4 -1.64 -42.45 -13.67
N ILE A 5 -0.64 -42.81 -12.87
CA ILE A 5 -0.12 -41.99 -11.77
C ILE A 5 0.58 -40.75 -12.33
N ILE A 6 1.42 -40.92 -13.37
CA ILE A 6 2.10 -39.82 -14.05
C ILE A 6 1.07 -38.86 -14.66
N ALA A 7 0.05 -39.37 -15.36
CA ALA A 7 -1.01 -38.53 -15.93
C ALA A 7 -1.76 -37.78 -14.84
N ALA A 8 -2.11 -38.38 -13.70
CA ALA A 8 -2.76 -37.72 -12.57
C ALA A 8 -1.87 -36.64 -11.95
N MET A 9 -0.55 -36.88 -11.82
CA MET A 9 0.39 -35.87 -11.33
C MET A 9 0.51 -34.67 -12.28
N VAL A 10 0.57 -34.91 -13.59
CA VAL A 10 0.62 -33.84 -14.60
C VAL A 10 -0.65 -32.97 -14.54
N ILE A 11 -1.82 -33.62 -14.42
CA ILE A 11 -3.09 -32.92 -14.28
C ILE A 11 -3.11 -32.10 -12.97
N LEU A 12 -2.64 -32.67 -11.87
CA LEU A 12 -2.57 -31.96 -10.58
C LEU A 12 -1.65 -30.75 -10.66
N VAL A 13 -0.47 -30.89 -11.26
CA VAL A 13 0.47 -29.77 -11.47
C VAL A 13 -0.14 -28.70 -12.37
N ALA A 14 -0.80 -29.08 -13.46
CA ALA A 14 -1.47 -28.16 -14.36
C ALA A 14 -2.61 -27.38 -13.62
N LEU A 15 -3.40 -28.07 -12.80
CA LEU A 15 -4.41 -27.41 -11.95
C LEU A 15 -3.77 -26.47 -10.93
N LEU A 16 -2.69 -26.86 -10.26
CA LEU A 16 -1.97 -26.01 -9.33
C LEU A 16 -1.42 -24.75 -10.03
N LEU A 17 -0.92 -24.85 -11.25
CA LEU A 17 -0.45 -23.71 -12.02
C LEU A 17 -1.60 -22.78 -12.45
N ILE A 18 -2.74 -23.33 -12.85
CA ILE A 18 -3.94 -22.56 -13.22
C ILE A 18 -4.51 -21.81 -11.99
N PHE A 19 -4.53 -22.50 -10.83
CA PHE A 19 -5.07 -21.91 -9.61
C PHE A 19 -4.07 -21.03 -8.84
N SER A 20 -2.77 -21.09 -9.14
CA SER A 20 -1.75 -20.32 -8.42
C SER A 20 -2.02 -18.81 -8.49
N ASN A 21 -2.36 -18.30 -9.67
CA ASN A 21 -2.68 -16.87 -9.85
C ASN A 21 -3.96 -16.48 -9.11
N GLN A 22 -4.98 -17.34 -9.09
CA GLN A 22 -6.21 -17.06 -8.34
C GLN A 22 -5.98 -17.07 -6.83
N ILE A 23 -5.15 -17.97 -6.33
CA ILE A 23 -4.77 -18.05 -4.92
C ILE A 23 -3.98 -16.80 -4.51
N SER A 24 -3.03 -16.36 -5.33
CA SER A 24 -2.24 -15.15 -5.08
C SER A 24 -3.13 -13.90 -4.98
N ASN A 25 -4.05 -13.72 -5.90
CA ASN A 25 -4.95 -12.57 -5.91
C ASN A 25 -5.95 -12.60 -4.75
N LEU A 26 -6.47 -13.78 -4.40
CA LEU A 26 -7.31 -13.93 -3.21
C LEU A 26 -6.53 -13.60 -1.93
N TYR A 27 -5.25 -13.95 -1.89
CA TYR A 27 -4.37 -13.61 -0.77
C TYR A 27 -4.18 -12.09 -0.68
N VAL A 28 -3.82 -11.41 -1.78
CA VAL A 28 -3.68 -9.94 -1.83
C VAL A 28 -4.98 -9.26 -1.39
N LYS A 29 -6.13 -9.67 -1.93
CA LYS A 29 -7.44 -9.14 -1.53
C LYS A 29 -7.66 -9.27 -0.02
N ARG A 30 -7.46 -10.45 0.54
CA ARG A 30 -7.64 -10.69 1.99
C ARG A 30 -6.70 -9.87 2.85
N GLN A 31 -5.45 -9.69 2.43
CA GLN A 31 -4.48 -8.89 3.16
C GLN A 31 -4.83 -7.40 3.09
N SER A 32 -5.21 -6.90 1.92
CA SER A 32 -5.66 -5.51 1.74
C SER A 32 -6.90 -5.21 2.59
N GLU A 33 -7.92 -6.07 2.54
CA GLU A 33 -9.12 -5.94 3.39
C GLU A 33 -8.79 -6.04 4.89
N ARG A 34 -7.83 -6.88 5.26
CA ARG A 34 -7.38 -6.99 6.64
C ARG A 34 -6.69 -5.72 7.10
N LEU A 35 -5.84 -5.14 6.25
CA LEU A 35 -5.15 -3.89 6.53
C LEU A 35 -6.14 -2.74 6.68
N ALA A 36 -7.14 -2.64 5.78
CA ALA A 36 -8.20 -1.64 5.88
C ALA A 36 -9.00 -1.81 7.19
N ARG A 37 -9.39 -3.04 7.56
CA ARG A 37 -10.06 -3.31 8.84
C ARG A 37 -9.19 -2.93 10.04
N ASN A 38 -7.91 -3.25 10.01
CA ASN A 38 -6.96 -2.87 11.07
C ASN A 38 -6.87 -1.36 11.20
N ALA A 39 -6.71 -0.65 10.08
CA ALA A 39 -6.71 0.80 10.02
C ALA A 39 -7.99 1.40 10.63
N ILE A 40 -9.13 0.76 10.39
CA ILE A 40 -10.43 1.21 10.92
C ILE A 40 -10.56 0.93 12.42
N GLN A 41 -10.16 -0.24 12.90
CA GLN A 41 -10.48 -0.72 14.26
C GLN A 41 -9.39 -0.41 15.28
N GLU A 42 -8.13 -0.51 14.91
CA GLU A 42 -7.01 -0.52 15.86
C GLU A 42 -6.19 0.77 15.80
N ILE A 43 -6.02 1.39 14.62
CA ILE A 43 -5.18 2.58 14.48
C ILE A 43 -5.95 3.83 14.93
N THR A 44 -5.31 4.65 15.74
CA THR A 44 -5.88 5.92 16.25
C THR A 44 -5.51 7.10 15.35
N ALA A 45 -6.25 8.22 15.49
CA ALA A 45 -5.90 9.48 14.81
C ALA A 45 -4.48 9.96 15.18
N GLU A 46 -4.07 9.80 16.45
CA GLU A 46 -2.73 10.15 16.91
C GLU A 46 -1.63 9.30 16.23
N GLN A 47 -1.88 8.00 16.05
CA GLN A 47 -0.95 7.13 15.32
C GLN A 47 -0.85 7.53 13.85
N ILE A 48 -1.98 7.86 13.20
CA ILE A 48 -1.99 8.38 11.83
C ILE A 48 -1.18 9.67 11.72
N GLU A 49 -1.36 10.60 12.65
CA GLU A 49 -0.60 11.84 12.68
C GLU A 49 0.90 11.59 12.88
N ASN A 50 1.26 10.65 13.75
CA ASN A 50 2.64 10.24 13.97
C ASN A 50 3.24 9.56 12.74
N ASN A 51 2.50 8.67 12.09
CA ASN A 51 2.93 8.02 10.84
C ASN A 51 3.16 9.05 9.71
N ASN A 52 2.32 10.08 9.66
CA ASN A 52 2.46 11.17 8.69
C ASN A 52 3.72 12.02 8.91
N LYS A 53 4.13 12.19 10.17
CA LYS A 53 5.33 12.97 10.56
C LYS A 53 6.61 12.13 10.56
N ASN A 54 6.49 10.80 10.61
CA ASN A 54 7.63 9.91 10.82
C ASN A 54 8.34 9.64 9.48
N THR A 55 9.25 10.54 9.13
CA THR A 55 10.20 10.36 8.03
C THR A 55 11.45 9.67 8.59
N ALA A 56 11.55 8.36 8.40
CA ALA A 56 12.85 7.71 8.46
C ALA A 56 13.64 8.23 7.22
N ALA A 57 14.60 9.09 7.43
CA ALA A 57 15.32 9.83 6.37
C ALA A 57 15.97 8.93 5.31
N ASP A 58 16.22 7.67 5.63
CA ASP A 58 16.87 6.69 4.73
C ASP A 58 15.91 6.08 3.69
N ASP A 59 14.61 6.15 3.92
CA ASP A 59 13.60 5.58 3.01
C ASP A 59 12.88 6.66 2.18
N GLU A 60 13.09 7.95 2.45
CA GLU A 60 12.30 9.04 1.87
C GLU A 60 12.47 9.13 0.35
N ALA A 61 13.69 9.01 -0.17
CA ALA A 61 13.93 9.07 -1.62
C ALA A 61 13.27 7.89 -2.37
N ALA A 62 13.31 6.69 -1.76
CA ALA A 62 12.70 5.50 -2.35
C ALA A 62 11.16 5.53 -2.29
N MET A 63 10.58 6.20 -1.29
CA MET A 63 9.12 6.33 -1.14
C MET A 63 8.44 7.06 -2.29
N TRP A 64 9.19 7.91 -3.00
CA TRP A 64 8.67 8.78 -4.05
C TRP A 64 9.26 8.46 -5.44
N ASP A 65 9.97 7.33 -5.55
CA ASP A 65 10.62 6.90 -6.80
C ASP A 65 9.62 6.21 -7.73
N TRP A 66 9.07 7.00 -8.65
CA TRP A 66 8.14 6.55 -9.68
C TRP A 66 8.72 5.51 -10.63
N ASP A 67 10.01 5.58 -10.92
CA ASP A 67 10.65 4.67 -11.87
C ASP A 67 10.72 3.25 -11.29
N GLN A 68 10.88 3.12 -9.98
CA GLN A 68 10.79 1.82 -9.31
C GLN A 68 9.37 1.26 -9.31
N VAL A 69 8.35 2.09 -9.14
CA VAL A 69 6.94 1.66 -9.11
C VAL A 69 6.46 1.22 -10.49
N GLN A 70 6.93 1.87 -11.55
CA GLN A 70 6.56 1.52 -12.92
C GLN A 70 7.19 0.21 -13.42
N ALA A 71 8.33 -0.18 -12.86
CA ALA A 71 9.11 -1.32 -13.35
C ALA A 71 8.50 -2.70 -13.03
N LEU A 72 7.58 -2.79 -12.07
CA LEU A 72 7.08 -4.08 -11.57
C LEU A 72 5.59 -4.27 -11.85
N SER A 73 5.23 -5.42 -12.42
CA SER A 73 3.84 -5.89 -12.42
C SER A 73 3.42 -6.32 -11.01
N VAL A 74 2.09 -6.35 -10.75
CA VAL A 74 1.54 -6.88 -9.47
C VAL A 74 2.09 -8.28 -9.17
N ASP A 75 2.19 -9.13 -10.18
CA ASP A 75 2.69 -10.51 -10.02
C ASP A 75 4.17 -10.53 -9.61
N GLN A 76 5.02 -9.70 -10.23
CA GLN A 76 6.45 -9.59 -9.89
C GLN A 76 6.66 -9.03 -8.48
N THR A 77 5.89 -8.02 -8.12
CA THR A 77 5.92 -7.42 -6.77
C THR A 77 5.45 -8.43 -5.73
N PHE A 78 4.42 -9.22 -6.04
CA PHE A 78 3.91 -10.28 -5.16
C PHE A 78 4.93 -11.41 -4.93
N GLU A 79 5.65 -11.85 -5.97
CA GLU A 79 6.73 -12.81 -5.82
C GLU A 79 7.86 -12.28 -4.94
N GLN A 80 8.24 -11.01 -5.10
CA GLN A 80 9.24 -10.36 -4.25
C GLN A 80 8.77 -10.27 -2.80
N LEU A 81 7.53 -9.87 -2.55
CA LEU A 81 6.95 -9.86 -1.21
C LEU A 81 6.96 -11.25 -0.57
N GLN A 82 6.56 -12.28 -1.31
CA GLN A 82 6.62 -13.65 -0.80
C GLN A 82 8.04 -14.10 -0.46
N MET A 83 9.03 -13.74 -1.28
CA MET A 83 10.43 -14.03 -0.98
C MET A 83 10.90 -13.35 0.29
N ARG A 84 10.59 -12.07 0.46
CA ARG A 84 10.92 -11.29 1.67
C ARG A 84 10.25 -11.88 2.92
N MET A 85 8.98 -12.24 2.84
CA MET A 85 8.25 -12.88 3.95
C MET A 85 8.88 -14.22 4.35
N ARG A 86 9.27 -15.07 3.39
CA ARG A 86 9.98 -16.32 3.66
C ARG A 86 11.33 -16.09 4.32
N GLN A 87 12.06 -15.07 3.87
CA GLN A 87 13.36 -14.70 4.45
C GLN A 87 13.21 -14.16 5.87
N ALA A 88 12.20 -13.33 6.13
CA ALA A 88 11.88 -12.85 7.47
C ALA A 88 11.49 -13.99 8.43
N GLN A 89 10.70 -14.96 7.97
CA GLN A 89 10.37 -16.15 8.75
C GLN A 89 11.60 -17.01 9.07
N ALA A 90 12.49 -17.22 8.09
CA ALA A 90 13.73 -17.95 8.29
C ALA A 90 14.65 -17.26 9.31
N ASN A 91 14.77 -15.93 9.23
CA ASN A 91 15.56 -15.14 10.18
C ASN A 91 14.98 -15.19 11.61
N ARG A 92 13.65 -15.22 11.78
CA ARG A 92 13.00 -15.41 13.09
C ARG A 92 13.30 -16.78 13.69
N GLN A 93 13.30 -17.83 12.88
CA GLN A 93 13.61 -19.19 13.34
C GLN A 93 15.08 -19.31 13.79
N THR A 94 16.00 -18.67 13.08
CA THR A 94 17.40 -18.63 13.47
C THR A 94 17.66 -17.79 14.71
N ALA A 95 16.98 -16.66 14.87
CA ALA A 95 17.07 -15.82 16.08
C ALA A 95 16.49 -16.53 17.32
N ALA A 96 15.35 -17.21 17.18
CA ALA A 96 14.75 -18.02 18.26
C ALA A 96 15.64 -19.20 18.66
N GLY A 97 16.30 -19.84 17.69
CA GLY A 97 17.27 -20.91 17.96
C GLY A 97 18.52 -20.42 18.70
N SER A 98 18.99 -19.22 18.42
CA SER A 98 20.15 -18.61 19.10
C SER A 98 19.86 -18.19 20.53
N GLN A 99 18.64 -17.77 20.85
CA GLN A 99 18.24 -17.42 22.22
C GLN A 99 18.07 -18.66 23.11
N ALA A 100 17.73 -19.82 22.55
CA ALA A 100 17.61 -21.05 23.30
C ALA A 100 18.97 -21.67 23.72
N MET A 101 20.09 -21.24 23.15
CA MET A 101 21.44 -21.73 23.46
C MET A 101 22.25 -20.80 24.39
N SER A 102 21.72 -19.64 24.80
CA SER A 102 22.42 -18.65 25.64
C SER A 102 21.80 -18.47 27.02
N SER A 103 21.58 -19.55 27.76
CA SER A 103 21.25 -19.50 29.18
C SER A 103 22.32 -20.20 30.02
N THR A 104 23.50 -19.61 30.06
CA THR A 104 24.50 -19.87 31.12
C THR A 104 24.81 -18.55 31.81
N PRO A 105 24.76 -18.47 33.15
CA PRO A 105 25.06 -17.23 33.87
C PRO A 105 26.55 -16.97 33.90
N VAL A 106 26.99 -15.79 33.39
CA VAL A 106 28.35 -15.30 33.53
C VAL A 106 28.39 -14.31 34.69
N PRO A 107 29.37 -14.42 35.63
CA PRO A 107 29.51 -13.49 36.73
C PRO A 107 30.08 -12.15 36.26
N ALA A 108 29.58 -11.08 36.85
CA ALA A 108 30.05 -9.71 36.64
C ALA A 108 31.46 -9.47 37.21
N THR A 109 32.36 -8.96 36.38
CA THR A 109 33.47 -8.10 36.82
C THR A 109 34.08 -7.33 35.65
N GLY A 110 34.26 -6.02 35.83
CA GLY A 110 35.40 -5.27 35.35
C GLY A 110 35.24 -4.41 34.08
N THR A 111 34.95 -3.13 34.29
CA THR A 111 35.50 -1.90 33.65
C THR A 111 36.44 -2.05 32.45
N GLY A 112 36.09 -1.30 31.36
CA GLY A 112 37.04 -0.98 30.30
C GLY A 112 36.35 -0.27 29.14
N ALA A 113 36.40 1.07 29.14
CA ALA A 113 36.00 1.88 27.99
C ALA A 113 36.96 1.67 26.83
N SER A 114 36.44 1.43 25.64
CA SER A 114 37.20 1.59 24.39
C SER A 114 36.25 2.09 23.32
N ASP A 115 36.38 3.37 22.97
CA ASP A 115 35.82 3.99 21.79
C ASP A 115 36.41 3.30 20.54
N THR A 116 35.58 2.59 19.82
CA THR A 116 35.88 2.19 18.45
C THR A 116 34.73 2.68 17.57
N ALA A 117 35.02 3.70 16.76
CA ALA A 117 34.13 4.20 15.72
C ALA A 117 33.77 3.03 14.79
N ALA A 118 32.47 2.76 14.68
CA ALA A 118 31.95 1.80 13.73
C ALA A 118 32.11 2.36 12.31
N GLU A 119 32.78 1.63 11.43
CA GLU A 119 32.78 1.90 10.00
C GLU A 119 31.36 1.76 9.45
N PRO A 120 30.94 2.60 8.46
CA PRO A 120 29.62 2.45 7.84
C PRO A 120 29.57 1.11 7.07
N SER A 121 28.72 0.18 7.52
CA SER A 121 28.46 -1.05 6.79
C SER A 121 27.69 -0.72 5.51
N ASN A 122 28.22 -1.14 4.36
CA ASN A 122 27.54 -1.09 3.05
C ASN A 122 26.51 -2.22 2.87
N ASP A 123 26.06 -2.83 3.93
CA ASP A 123 24.99 -3.83 3.85
C ASP A 123 23.64 -3.11 3.71
N PRO A 124 22.79 -3.54 2.76
CA PRO A 124 21.44 -3.01 2.68
C PRO A 124 20.73 -3.23 4.01
N PRO A 125 19.94 -2.27 4.51
CA PRO A 125 19.26 -2.38 5.78
C PRO A 125 18.42 -3.67 5.80
N ALA A 126 18.55 -4.44 6.88
CA ALA A 126 17.80 -5.67 7.07
C ALA A 126 16.29 -5.35 7.00
N PRO A 127 15.49 -6.15 6.27
CA PRO A 127 14.06 -5.92 6.16
C PRO A 127 13.45 -5.93 7.55
N ARG A 128 12.85 -4.80 7.95
CA ARG A 128 12.06 -4.70 9.18
C ARG A 128 10.86 -5.63 9.01
N GLY A 129 10.51 -6.39 10.05
CA GLY A 129 9.48 -7.42 10.00
C GLY A 129 8.06 -6.88 9.76
N ASP A 130 7.05 -7.73 9.87
CA ASP A 130 5.61 -7.55 9.51
C ASP A 130 4.90 -6.28 10.07
N THR A 131 5.53 -5.47 10.90
CA THR A 131 5.09 -4.17 11.42
C THR A 131 5.27 -3.03 10.43
N TYR A 132 6.01 -3.23 9.34
CA TYR A 132 6.43 -2.17 8.43
C TYR A 132 5.26 -1.45 7.75
N THR A 133 4.21 -2.17 7.38
CA THR A 133 3.07 -1.60 6.67
C THR A 133 2.15 -0.78 7.58
N GLU A 134 2.01 -1.15 8.85
CA GLU A 134 1.14 -0.44 9.81
C GLU A 134 1.69 0.93 10.16
N ASP A 135 3.03 1.08 10.20
CA ASP A 135 3.71 2.36 10.47
C ASP A 135 3.54 3.38 9.32
N TYR A 136 3.05 2.95 8.17
CA TYR A 136 2.77 3.82 7.02
C TYR A 136 1.29 4.15 6.84
N ILE A 137 0.39 3.59 7.63
CA ILE A 137 -1.05 3.88 7.51
C ILE A 137 -1.30 5.31 7.96
N ILE A 138 -1.83 6.13 7.05
CA ILE A 138 -2.15 7.53 7.27
C ILE A 138 -3.61 7.87 7.02
N GLY A 139 -4.42 6.88 6.63
CA GLY A 139 -5.84 7.10 6.41
C GLY A 139 -6.55 5.91 5.78
N ILE A 140 -7.79 6.14 5.42
CA ILE A 140 -8.66 5.16 4.76
C ILE A 140 -9.40 5.85 3.62
N LEU A 141 -9.41 5.22 2.45
CA LEU A 141 -10.22 5.61 1.29
C LEU A 141 -11.42 4.68 1.17
N LYS A 142 -12.62 5.26 0.99
CA LYS A 142 -13.85 4.53 0.71
C LYS A 142 -14.52 5.09 -0.54
N VAL A 143 -14.87 4.21 -1.49
CA VAL A 143 -15.58 4.56 -2.73
C VAL A 143 -16.74 3.59 -2.90
N PRO A 144 -17.93 3.91 -2.41
CA PRO A 144 -19.07 2.99 -2.36
C PRO A 144 -19.51 2.50 -3.74
N SER A 145 -19.46 3.34 -4.75
CA SER A 145 -19.92 2.99 -6.12
C SER A 145 -19.19 1.78 -6.74
N ILE A 146 -18.00 1.43 -6.21
CA ILE A 146 -17.19 0.29 -6.65
C ILE A 146 -16.88 -0.69 -5.51
N ASP A 147 -17.55 -0.54 -4.37
CA ASP A 147 -17.34 -1.37 -3.17
C ASP A 147 -15.85 -1.40 -2.73
N LEU A 148 -15.19 -0.24 -2.79
CA LEU A 148 -13.79 -0.08 -2.40
C LEU A 148 -13.69 0.51 -0.99
N GLU A 149 -12.99 -0.19 -0.10
CA GLU A 149 -12.54 0.33 1.20
C GLU A 149 -11.09 -0.15 1.40
N ILE A 150 -10.14 0.79 1.42
CA ILE A 150 -8.71 0.48 1.36
C ILE A 150 -7.89 1.42 2.24
N ALA A 151 -6.83 0.89 2.87
CA ALA A 151 -5.90 1.71 3.65
C ALA A 151 -5.11 2.66 2.74
N VAL A 152 -4.94 3.90 3.22
CA VAL A 152 -4.04 4.89 2.62
C VAL A 152 -2.71 4.82 3.35
N LEU A 153 -1.65 4.62 2.60
CA LEU A 153 -0.29 4.47 3.08
C LEU A 153 0.56 5.65 2.63
N ARG A 154 1.54 6.00 3.41
CA ARG A 154 2.49 7.05 3.05
C ARG A 154 3.45 6.54 1.98
N GLY A 155 3.56 7.27 0.86
CA GLY A 155 4.45 6.95 -0.25
C GLY A 155 3.98 5.80 -1.13
N ILE A 156 4.68 5.62 -2.24
CA ILE A 156 4.36 4.67 -3.31
C ILE A 156 5.27 3.43 -3.31
N LEU A 157 5.77 3.02 -2.15
CA LEU A 157 6.54 1.77 -2.04
C LEU A 157 5.74 0.60 -2.59
N ASN A 158 6.37 -0.25 -3.39
CA ASN A 158 5.70 -1.40 -4.01
C ASN A 158 5.00 -2.30 -2.99
N ASP A 159 5.64 -2.56 -1.85
CA ASP A 159 5.08 -3.40 -0.78
C ASP A 159 3.78 -2.77 -0.21
N ASN A 160 3.73 -1.43 -0.10
CA ASN A 160 2.54 -0.71 0.34
C ASN A 160 1.43 -0.78 -0.72
N LEU A 161 1.77 -0.56 -2.00
CA LEU A 161 0.80 -0.59 -3.09
C LEU A 161 0.20 -1.98 -3.36
N LEU A 162 0.83 -3.06 -2.88
CA LEU A 162 0.24 -4.40 -2.89
C LEU A 162 -0.88 -4.58 -1.86
N LEU A 163 -0.91 -3.76 -0.82
CA LEU A 163 -1.83 -3.92 0.30
C LEU A 163 -2.79 -2.75 0.45
N GLY A 164 -2.46 -1.61 -0.14
CA GLY A 164 -3.22 -0.38 -0.02
C GLY A 164 -3.08 0.55 -1.22
N THR A 165 -3.40 1.81 -1.00
CA THR A 165 -3.12 2.92 -1.91
C THR A 165 -2.10 3.83 -1.27
N GLY A 166 -1.21 4.42 -2.07
CA GLY A 166 -0.10 5.24 -1.58
C GLY A 166 -0.24 6.72 -1.95
N THR A 167 0.21 7.61 -1.08
CA THR A 167 0.37 9.03 -1.40
C THR A 167 1.48 9.22 -2.42
N MET A 168 1.30 10.18 -3.34
CA MET A 168 2.20 10.38 -4.47
C MET A 168 3.15 11.55 -4.27
N ARG A 169 2.91 12.40 -3.29
CA ARG A 169 3.75 13.55 -2.92
C ARG A 169 3.97 13.60 -1.41
N PRO A 170 5.15 14.05 -0.95
CA PRO A 170 5.49 14.11 0.47
C PRO A 170 4.72 15.20 1.24
N ASP A 171 4.30 16.26 0.55
CA ASP A 171 3.73 17.49 1.08
C ASP A 171 2.19 17.58 0.98
N GLN A 172 1.53 16.55 0.42
CA GLN A 172 0.07 16.55 0.26
C GLN A 172 -0.66 16.44 1.60
N VAL A 173 -1.71 17.25 1.77
CA VAL A 173 -2.54 17.30 2.98
C VAL A 173 -4.00 16.98 2.63
N MET A 174 -4.64 16.13 3.40
CA MET A 174 -6.05 15.76 3.18
C MET A 174 -6.95 17.01 3.30
N GLY A 175 -7.76 17.27 2.28
CA GLY A 175 -8.65 18.42 2.23
C GLY A 175 -8.02 19.71 1.73
N GLU A 176 -6.75 19.70 1.33
CA GLU A 176 -6.02 20.85 0.79
C GLU A 176 -5.41 20.50 -0.57
N GLY A 177 -5.28 21.47 -1.46
CA GLY A 177 -4.66 21.31 -2.77
C GLY A 177 -5.16 20.07 -3.52
N ASN A 178 -4.28 19.42 -4.29
CA ASN A 178 -4.53 18.13 -4.88
C ASN A 178 -3.97 17.01 -3.97
N TYR A 179 -4.78 16.01 -3.66
CA TYR A 179 -4.39 14.84 -2.87
C TYR A 179 -4.33 13.59 -3.77
N PRO A 180 -3.21 13.37 -4.49
CA PRO A 180 -3.08 12.24 -5.39
C PRO A 180 -2.75 10.95 -4.65
N LEU A 181 -3.47 9.87 -5.00
CA LEU A 181 -3.29 8.53 -4.49
C LEU A 181 -3.05 7.55 -5.64
N ALA A 182 -1.98 6.77 -5.56
CA ALA A 182 -1.69 5.69 -6.48
C ALA A 182 -2.14 4.34 -5.93
N GLY A 183 -2.61 3.47 -6.81
CA GLY A 183 -2.91 2.08 -6.49
C GLY A 183 -2.66 1.16 -7.68
N HIS A 184 -2.23 -0.07 -7.41
CA HIS A 184 -2.05 -1.04 -8.47
C HIS A 184 -3.37 -1.43 -9.13
N PHE A 185 -3.37 -1.48 -10.47
CA PHE A 185 -4.41 -2.17 -11.21
C PHE A 185 -4.24 -3.68 -11.04
N SER A 186 -5.30 -4.37 -10.69
CA SER A 186 -5.38 -5.83 -10.72
C SER A 186 -6.33 -6.29 -11.82
N ALA A 187 -5.99 -7.35 -12.54
CA ALA A 187 -6.91 -7.97 -13.49
C ALA A 187 -8.06 -8.75 -12.82
N TYR A 188 -8.05 -8.85 -11.50
CA TYR A 188 -9.05 -9.59 -10.72
C TYR A 188 -10.02 -8.63 -10.05
N ASP A 189 -11.32 -8.93 -10.20
CA ASP A 189 -12.40 -8.08 -9.73
C ASP A 189 -12.35 -7.83 -8.21
N GLY A 190 -12.52 -6.57 -7.84
CA GLY A 190 -12.52 -6.12 -6.45
C GLY A 190 -11.19 -6.27 -5.74
N VAL A 191 -10.07 -6.31 -6.46
CA VAL A 191 -8.71 -6.31 -5.89
C VAL A 191 -8.04 -4.97 -6.16
N LEU A 192 -7.60 -4.27 -5.11
CA LEU A 192 -6.93 -2.97 -5.20
C LEU A 192 -7.72 -1.97 -6.07
N PHE A 193 -7.08 -1.30 -7.01
CA PHE A 193 -7.69 -0.30 -7.89
C PHE A 193 -8.26 -0.89 -9.21
N ASN A 194 -8.57 -2.19 -9.23
CA ASN A 194 -9.17 -2.85 -10.40
C ASN A 194 -10.35 -2.08 -10.99
N ARG A 195 -11.28 -1.61 -10.13
CA ARG A 195 -12.55 -0.99 -10.54
C ARG A 195 -12.51 0.55 -10.54
N VAL A 196 -11.37 1.17 -10.29
CA VAL A 196 -11.27 2.65 -10.28
C VAL A 196 -11.70 3.25 -11.62
N ILE A 197 -11.41 2.57 -12.73
CA ILE A 197 -11.87 3.00 -14.06
C ILE A 197 -13.41 3.04 -14.20
N ASP A 198 -14.15 2.31 -13.37
CA ASP A 198 -15.61 2.23 -13.42
C ASP A 198 -16.30 3.35 -12.61
N ILE A 199 -15.54 4.21 -11.92
CA ILE A 199 -16.10 5.30 -11.14
C ILE A 199 -16.68 6.35 -12.10
N GLY A 200 -17.99 6.56 -12.05
CA GLY A 200 -18.66 7.56 -12.88
C GLY A 200 -18.66 8.95 -12.26
N GLU A 201 -18.89 9.97 -13.10
CA GLU A 201 -19.11 11.34 -12.64
C GLU A 201 -20.27 11.41 -11.63
N GLY A 202 -20.15 12.26 -10.63
CA GLY A 202 -21.10 12.41 -9.53
C GLY A 202 -20.97 11.39 -8.42
N ALA A 203 -20.19 10.31 -8.60
CA ALA A 203 -19.91 9.35 -7.54
C ALA A 203 -19.19 10.03 -6.36
N MET A 204 -19.38 9.47 -5.17
CA MET A 204 -18.73 9.98 -3.96
C MET A 204 -17.50 9.15 -3.62
N MET A 205 -16.43 9.84 -3.26
CA MET A 205 -15.21 9.29 -2.67
C MET A 205 -15.04 9.90 -1.29
N TYR A 206 -14.70 9.07 -0.32
CA TYR A 206 -14.52 9.50 1.07
C TYR A 206 -13.12 9.14 1.54
N LEU A 207 -12.43 10.12 2.12
CA LEU A 207 -11.12 9.97 2.70
C LEU A 207 -11.19 10.31 4.20
N THR A 208 -10.45 9.62 5.05
CA THR A 208 -10.38 9.96 6.47
C THR A 208 -9.00 9.73 7.05
N ASP A 209 -8.59 10.68 7.90
CA ASP A 209 -7.43 10.58 8.79
C ASP A 209 -7.84 10.20 10.23
N LYS A 210 -9.10 9.79 10.41
CA LYS A 210 -9.76 9.53 11.71
C LYS A 210 -9.95 10.76 12.62
N SER A 211 -9.56 11.93 12.18
CA SER A 211 -9.96 13.20 12.78
C SER A 211 -11.16 13.76 12.03
N ASN A 212 -11.13 13.68 10.70
CA ASN A 212 -12.18 14.16 9.82
C ASN A 212 -12.53 13.14 8.75
N ILE A 213 -13.71 13.28 8.15
CA ILE A 213 -14.15 12.64 6.92
C ILE A 213 -14.19 13.74 5.85
N TYR A 214 -13.42 13.54 4.80
CA TYR A 214 -13.36 14.40 3.62
C TYR A 214 -14.17 13.75 2.51
N ALA A 215 -15.26 14.39 2.09
CA ALA A 215 -16.13 13.90 1.03
C ALA A 215 -15.84 14.63 -0.28
N TYR A 216 -15.54 13.87 -1.33
CA TYR A 216 -15.24 14.39 -2.65
C TYR A 216 -16.27 13.87 -3.65
N ARG A 217 -16.67 14.71 -4.59
CA ARG A 217 -17.57 14.33 -5.69
C ARG A 217 -16.79 14.27 -6.98
N VAL A 218 -16.81 13.14 -7.66
CA VAL A 218 -16.14 12.92 -8.93
C VAL A 218 -16.68 13.86 -10.00
N TYR A 219 -15.79 14.56 -10.68
CA TYR A 219 -16.09 15.41 -11.82
C TYR A 219 -15.42 14.94 -13.11
N ASP A 220 -14.38 14.10 -13.02
CA ASP A 220 -13.66 13.61 -14.20
C ASP A 220 -13.13 12.18 -13.99
N ASN A 221 -13.10 11.40 -15.09
CA ASN A 221 -12.48 10.08 -15.16
C ASN A 221 -11.84 9.94 -16.54
N ILE A 222 -10.53 10.13 -16.60
CA ILE A 222 -9.76 10.23 -17.85
C ILE A 222 -8.68 9.17 -17.97
N VAL A 223 -8.39 8.79 -19.21
CA VAL A 223 -7.26 7.94 -19.56
C VAL A 223 -6.23 8.78 -20.30
N VAL A 224 -5.04 8.86 -19.75
CA VAL A 224 -3.95 9.69 -20.23
C VAL A 224 -2.68 8.88 -20.47
N PRO A 225 -1.71 9.40 -21.26
CA PRO A 225 -0.35 8.85 -21.29
C PRO A 225 0.27 8.85 -19.88
N GLU A 226 1.14 7.90 -19.59
CA GLU A 226 1.83 7.81 -18.30
C GLU A 226 2.78 8.97 -18.00
N THR A 227 3.02 9.82 -19.00
CA THR A 227 3.88 11.01 -18.90
C THR A 227 3.15 12.27 -18.42
N GLU A 228 1.84 12.18 -18.14
CA GLU A 228 1.03 13.31 -17.67
C GLU A 228 1.23 13.55 -16.16
N TYR A 229 2.46 13.88 -15.78
CA TYR A 229 2.87 14.05 -14.37
C TYR A 229 2.20 15.26 -13.68
N GLN A 230 1.81 16.30 -14.44
CA GLN A 230 1.15 17.49 -13.90
C GLN A 230 -0.21 17.20 -13.25
N LEU A 231 -0.80 16.03 -13.51
CA LEU A 231 -2.08 15.65 -12.88
C LEU A 231 -1.96 15.29 -11.40
N ILE A 232 -0.74 15.24 -10.87
CA ILE A 232 -0.53 15.05 -9.42
C ILE A 232 -0.24 16.37 -8.68
N ASP A 233 -0.03 17.47 -9.38
CA ASP A 233 0.35 18.77 -8.83
C ASP A 233 -0.88 19.57 -8.35
N ASP A 234 -0.65 20.64 -7.57
CA ASP A 234 -1.72 21.45 -6.98
C ASP A 234 -2.46 22.32 -7.99
N GLU A 235 -1.88 22.54 -9.17
CA GLU A 235 -2.53 23.20 -10.30
C GLU A 235 -3.89 22.56 -10.64
N VAL A 236 -4.04 21.25 -10.45
CA VAL A 236 -5.32 20.55 -10.62
C VAL A 236 -6.40 21.09 -9.68
N ALA A 237 -6.05 21.40 -8.44
CA ALA A 237 -6.98 21.96 -7.48
C ALA A 237 -7.23 23.46 -7.73
N GLU A 238 -6.23 24.18 -8.21
CA GLU A 238 -6.37 25.60 -8.63
C GLU A 238 -7.35 25.71 -9.80
N ASP A 239 -7.21 24.87 -10.82
CA ASP A 239 -8.10 24.80 -11.99
C ASP A 239 -9.53 24.38 -11.60
N ALA A 240 -9.68 23.46 -10.65
CA ALA A 240 -10.97 23.03 -10.13
C ALA A 240 -11.62 24.07 -9.20
N GLY A 241 -10.86 25.05 -8.69
CA GLY A 241 -11.30 26.04 -7.72
C GLY A 241 -11.68 25.49 -6.35
N SER A 242 -11.22 24.27 -6.02
CA SER A 242 -11.45 23.57 -4.76
C SER A 242 -10.41 22.47 -4.55
N PRO A 243 -10.17 22.03 -3.29
CA PRO A 243 -9.35 20.85 -3.07
C PRO A 243 -9.84 19.63 -3.85
N VAL A 244 -8.91 18.84 -4.37
CA VAL A 244 -9.17 17.66 -5.23
C VAL A 244 -8.59 16.41 -4.61
N LEU A 245 -9.30 15.29 -4.73
CA LEU A 245 -8.78 13.94 -4.55
C LEU A 245 -8.59 13.33 -5.95
N SER A 246 -7.35 12.93 -6.27
CA SER A 246 -7.00 12.27 -7.53
C SER A 246 -6.63 10.82 -7.27
N LEU A 247 -7.37 9.86 -7.83
CA LEU A 247 -7.02 8.43 -7.79
C LEU A 247 -6.34 8.05 -9.09
N MET A 248 -5.14 7.48 -9.03
CA MET A 248 -4.37 7.06 -10.18
C MET A 248 -4.10 5.55 -10.17
N THR A 249 -4.30 4.91 -11.34
CA THR A 249 -3.93 3.51 -11.55
C THR A 249 -3.48 3.27 -13.00
N CYS A 250 -2.88 2.10 -13.26
CA CYS A 250 -2.55 1.69 -14.62
C CYS A 250 -3.82 1.41 -15.43
N TYR A 251 -3.82 1.76 -16.72
CA TYR A 251 -4.92 1.41 -17.63
C TYR A 251 -4.77 -0.04 -18.08
N TYR A 252 -5.50 -0.95 -17.45
CA TYR A 252 -5.53 -2.41 -17.61
C TYR A 252 -4.20 -3.15 -17.42
N SER A 253 -3.05 -2.52 -17.59
CA SER A 253 -1.74 -3.10 -17.30
C SER A 253 -0.67 -2.03 -17.17
N GLY A 254 0.42 -2.34 -16.45
CA GLY A 254 1.57 -1.43 -16.33
C GLY A 254 2.26 -1.16 -17.68
N SER A 255 2.21 -2.11 -18.62
CA SER A 255 2.84 -1.98 -19.94
C SER A 255 1.98 -1.25 -20.99
N SER A 256 0.80 -0.76 -20.61
CA SER A 256 -0.07 -0.02 -21.55
C SER A 256 0.46 1.36 -21.93
N GLY A 257 1.40 1.91 -21.16
CA GLY A 257 1.87 3.29 -21.29
C GLY A 257 0.80 4.34 -20.98
N LYS A 258 -0.28 3.92 -20.29
CA LYS A 258 -1.42 4.79 -19.96
C LYS A 258 -1.79 4.66 -18.48
N ARG A 259 -2.36 5.75 -17.95
CA ARG A 259 -2.91 5.84 -16.60
C ARG A 259 -4.37 6.26 -16.63
N VAL A 260 -5.12 5.79 -15.66
CA VAL A 260 -6.46 6.29 -15.33
C VAL A 260 -6.31 7.30 -14.21
N PHE A 261 -6.91 8.47 -14.36
CA PHE A 261 -7.10 9.42 -13.28
C PHE A 261 -8.60 9.63 -13.05
N VAL A 262 -9.02 9.46 -11.81
CA VAL A 262 -10.36 9.82 -11.35
C VAL A 262 -10.23 10.97 -10.39
N GLN A 263 -10.83 12.11 -10.71
CA GLN A 263 -10.68 13.35 -9.96
C GLN A 263 -12.02 13.78 -9.37
N GLY A 264 -12.02 14.16 -8.11
CA GLY A 264 -13.21 14.65 -7.41
C GLY A 264 -12.91 15.89 -6.57
N SER A 265 -13.82 16.87 -6.63
CA SER A 265 -13.75 18.10 -5.85
C SER A 265 -14.28 17.88 -4.44
N LEU A 266 -13.65 18.49 -3.44
CA LEU A 266 -14.09 18.48 -2.04
C LEU A 266 -15.46 19.14 -1.90
N VAL A 267 -16.41 18.45 -1.30
CA VAL A 267 -17.78 18.95 -1.06
C VAL A 267 -18.09 19.16 0.42
N SER A 268 -17.45 18.42 1.32
CA SER A 268 -17.59 18.63 2.76
C SER A 268 -16.45 18.01 3.56
N VAL A 269 -16.22 18.58 4.75
CA VAL A 269 -15.38 18.03 5.79
C VAL A 269 -16.22 17.93 7.06
N THR A 270 -16.27 16.75 7.67
CA THR A 270 -17.03 16.50 8.91
C THR A 270 -16.17 15.76 9.92
N PRO A 271 -16.39 15.97 11.23
CA PRO A 271 -15.68 15.20 12.25
C PRO A 271 -15.90 13.68 12.04
N TYR A 272 -14.83 12.91 12.23
CA TYR A 272 -14.90 11.46 12.12
C TYR A 272 -15.67 10.85 13.30
N SER A 273 -16.57 9.93 13.01
CA SER A 273 -16.98 8.86 13.92
C SER A 273 -17.10 7.56 13.12
N TRP A 274 -16.93 6.44 13.79
CA TRP A 274 -17.10 5.14 13.16
C TRP A 274 -18.51 4.97 12.55
N GLU A 275 -19.53 5.38 13.28
CA GLU A 275 -20.93 5.31 12.85
C GLU A 275 -21.15 6.12 11.57
N ALA A 276 -20.61 7.36 11.52
CA ALA A 276 -20.73 8.22 10.36
C ALA A 276 -19.99 7.62 9.15
N PHE A 277 -18.74 7.17 9.34
CA PHE A 277 -17.94 6.60 8.25
C PHE A 277 -18.49 5.27 7.73
N SER A 278 -18.95 4.39 8.62
CA SER A 278 -19.51 3.08 8.24
C SER A 278 -20.84 3.21 7.49
N ALA A 279 -21.63 4.26 7.76
CA ALA A 279 -22.92 4.53 7.12
C ALA A 279 -22.81 5.13 5.69
N LEU A 280 -21.61 5.52 5.25
CA LEU A 280 -21.41 6.08 3.90
C LEU A 280 -21.62 4.99 2.84
N ASN A 281 -22.59 5.23 1.93
CA ASN A 281 -22.98 4.33 0.86
C ASN A 281 -22.82 5.01 -0.50
#